data_7e806ccb6743b4f8e09f2aa153e9e649
#
_entry.id   7e806ccb6743b4f8e09f2aa153e9e649
#
_cell.length_a   1.000
_cell.length_b   1.000
_cell.length_c   1.000
_cell.angle_alpha   90.00
_cell.angle_beta   90.00
_cell.angle_gamma   90.00
#
_symmetry.space_group_name_H-M   'P 1'
#
loop_
_entity.id
_entity.type
_entity.pdbx_description
1 polymer ?
#
loop_
_entity_poly.entity_id
_entity_poly.type
_entity_poly.pdbx_seq_one_letter_code
_entity_poly.pdbx_strand_id
1 'polypeptide(L)'
;MSQRAWVAAAIRKIEADFNRSADTHLIPLALPGFEGIDLYLKDESSHPTGSLKHRLARSLFLYALTNGWLREGRPVIEASSGSTAVSEAYFARLIGVPFIAVMTASTSPGEATRARSAA
;
A
#
# COMPACT_ATOMS: atom_id res chain seq x y z
N MET A 1 18.88 -17.28 5.66
CA MET A 1 17.87 -17.09 6.74
C MET A 1 16.76 -18.11 6.53
N SER A 2 16.19 -18.70 7.58
CA SER A 2 15.03 -19.59 7.39
C SER A 2 13.80 -18.79 6.93
N GLN A 3 12.90 -19.43 6.17
CA GLN A 3 11.65 -18.81 5.71
C GLN A 3 10.87 -18.19 6.87
N ARG A 4 10.80 -18.91 8.00
CA ARG A 4 10.12 -18.40 9.21
C ARG A 4 10.75 -17.14 9.79
N ALA A 5 12.08 -17.08 9.82
CA ALA A 5 12.80 -15.91 10.30
C ALA A 5 12.62 -14.70 9.37
N TRP A 6 12.63 -14.93 8.07
CA TRP A 6 12.36 -13.90 7.07
C TRP A 6 10.94 -13.36 7.20
N VAL A 7 9.92 -14.23 7.29
CA VAL A 7 8.51 -13.82 7.50
C VAL A 7 8.38 -12.97 8.76
N ALA A 8 8.97 -13.38 9.88
CA ALA A 8 8.91 -12.61 11.12
C ALA A 8 9.58 -11.24 10.98
N ALA A 9 10.69 -11.14 10.24
CA ALA A 9 11.35 -9.88 9.97
C ALA A 9 10.51 -8.98 9.04
N ALA A 10 9.88 -9.54 8.02
CA ALA A 10 9.00 -8.84 7.10
C ALA A 10 7.79 -8.25 7.82
N ILE A 11 7.13 -9.04 8.68
CA ILE A 11 5.98 -8.58 9.49
C ILE A 11 6.40 -7.40 10.37
N ARG A 12 7.52 -7.49 11.09
CA ARG A 12 8.00 -6.37 11.92
C ARG A 12 8.22 -5.07 11.14
N LYS A 13 8.73 -5.15 9.90
CA LYS A 13 8.89 -3.97 9.04
C LYS A 13 7.55 -3.34 8.67
N ILE A 14 6.57 -4.17 8.33
CA ILE A 14 5.23 -3.72 7.96
C ILE A 14 4.49 -3.12 9.16
N GLU A 15 4.64 -3.72 10.36
CA GLU A 15 4.08 -3.18 11.60
C GLU A 15 4.72 -1.84 11.99
N ALA A 16 6.03 -1.69 11.80
CA ALA A 16 6.71 -0.42 12.03
C ALA A 16 6.20 0.69 11.10
N ASP A 17 5.91 0.36 9.85
CA ASP A 17 5.27 1.28 8.91
C ASP A 17 3.84 1.64 9.37
N PHE A 18 3.07 0.67 9.83
CA PHE A 18 1.74 0.90 10.39
C PHE A 18 1.77 1.88 11.57
N ASN A 19 2.65 1.67 12.53
CA ASN A 19 2.77 2.55 13.70
C ASN A 19 3.11 4.00 13.33
N ARG A 20 3.82 4.19 12.22
CA ARG A 20 4.17 5.52 11.71
C ARG A 20 3.01 6.20 10.95
N SER A 21 2.11 5.45 10.33
CA SER A 21 1.09 5.95 9.42
C SER A 21 -0.33 5.45 9.72
N ALA A 22 -0.59 4.99 10.94
CA ALA A 22 -1.88 4.42 11.33
C ALA A 22 -3.02 5.43 11.30
N ASP A 23 -2.75 6.63 11.81
CA ASP A 23 -3.75 7.67 11.97
C ASP A 23 -3.67 8.69 10.84
N THR A 24 -4.83 8.95 10.25
CA THR A 24 -5.01 9.99 9.24
C THR A 24 -6.07 10.97 9.69
N HIS A 25 -5.94 12.23 9.27
CA HIS A 25 -6.81 13.30 9.73
C HIS A 25 -8.25 13.18 9.20
N LEU A 26 -9.20 13.57 10.03
CA LEU A 26 -10.57 13.89 9.63
C LEU A 26 -10.69 15.40 9.47
N ILE A 27 -11.03 15.86 8.27
CA ILE A 27 -11.16 17.26 7.94
C ILE A 27 -12.67 17.57 7.91
N PRO A 28 -13.18 18.43 8.81
CA PRO A 28 -14.57 18.82 8.76
C PRO A 28 -14.84 19.68 7.52
N LEU A 29 -15.93 19.38 6.82
CA LEU A 29 -16.36 20.11 5.64
C LEU A 29 -17.73 20.72 5.87
N ALA A 30 -17.79 22.04 6.02
CA ALA A 30 -19.05 22.76 6.10
C ALA A 30 -19.62 22.97 4.69
N LEU A 31 -20.81 22.43 4.44
CA LEU A 31 -21.54 22.65 3.20
C LEU A 31 -22.72 23.60 3.47
N PRO A 32 -22.74 24.81 2.88
CA PRO A 32 -23.89 25.71 2.98
C PRO A 32 -25.17 25.03 2.45
N GLY A 33 -26.27 25.14 3.18
CA GLY A 33 -27.57 24.55 2.81
C GLY A 33 -27.76 23.10 3.28
N PHE A 34 -26.82 22.54 4.05
CA PHE A 34 -26.93 21.20 4.65
C PHE A 34 -26.75 21.27 6.17
N GLU A 35 -27.50 22.15 6.78
CA GLU A 35 -27.53 22.31 8.26
C GLU A 35 -28.03 21.02 8.92
N GLY A 36 -27.33 20.58 9.96
CA GLY A 36 -27.65 19.35 10.70
C GLY A 36 -26.99 18.09 10.13
N ILE A 37 -26.08 18.23 9.15
CA ILE A 37 -25.24 17.14 8.65
C ILE A 37 -23.77 17.44 8.98
N ASP A 38 -23.12 16.55 9.73
CA ASP A 38 -21.69 16.60 9.98
C ASP A 38 -20.97 15.80 8.88
N LEU A 39 -20.30 16.50 7.97
CA LEU A 39 -19.51 15.90 6.89
C LEU A 39 -18.03 16.00 7.19
N TYR A 40 -17.31 14.92 6.96
CA TYR A 40 -15.86 14.83 7.13
C TYR A 40 -15.19 14.21 5.92
N LEU A 41 -14.01 14.70 5.58
CA LEU A 41 -13.10 14.07 4.63
C LEU A 41 -12.01 13.33 5.41
N LYS A 42 -11.81 12.07 5.09
CA LYS A 42 -10.69 11.28 5.62
C LYS A 42 -9.46 11.51 4.74
N ASP A 43 -8.44 12.17 5.26
CA ASP A 43 -7.22 12.47 4.50
C ASP A 43 -6.29 11.26 4.45
N GLU A 44 -6.49 10.41 3.47
CA GLU A 44 -5.63 9.26 3.20
C GLU A 44 -4.41 9.59 2.32
N SER A 45 -4.24 10.84 1.91
CA SER A 45 -3.08 11.28 1.12
C SER A 45 -1.79 11.35 1.95
N SER A 46 -1.90 11.40 3.26
CA SER A 46 -0.76 11.47 4.19
C SER A 46 0.00 10.14 4.36
N HIS A 47 -0.51 9.05 3.81
CA HIS A 47 0.25 7.80 3.77
C HIS A 47 1.53 7.89 2.93
N PRO A 48 2.58 7.09 3.22
CA PRO A 48 3.83 7.09 2.45
C PRO A 48 3.64 6.97 0.93
N THR A 49 2.61 6.26 0.47
CA THR A 49 2.28 6.12 -0.96
C THR A 49 1.23 7.10 -1.46
N GLY A 50 0.79 8.03 -0.61
CA GLY A 50 -0.10 9.14 -0.97
C GLY A 50 -1.55 8.75 -1.26
N SER A 51 -2.00 7.57 -0.85
CA SER A 51 -3.39 7.15 -1.06
C SER A 51 -3.90 6.13 -0.05
N LEU A 52 -5.23 5.97 0.00
CA LEU A 52 -5.91 4.95 0.81
C LEU A 52 -5.46 3.51 0.47
N LYS A 53 -4.90 3.29 -0.71
CA LYS A 53 -4.42 1.97 -1.15
C LYS A 53 -3.22 1.48 -0.33
N HIS A 54 -2.54 2.37 0.37
CA HIS A 54 -1.50 2.00 1.33
C HIS A 54 -2.02 1.03 2.39
N ARG A 55 -3.22 1.28 2.94
CA ARG A 55 -3.86 0.37 3.92
C ARG A 55 -4.23 -0.98 3.31
N LEU A 56 -4.76 -0.96 2.09
CA LEU A 56 -5.10 -2.19 1.36
C LEU A 56 -3.85 -3.05 1.13
N ALA A 57 -2.81 -2.46 0.54
CA ALA A 57 -1.57 -3.16 0.23
C ALA A 57 -0.92 -3.75 1.49
N ARG A 58 -0.87 -2.99 2.59
CA ARG A 58 -0.40 -3.49 3.89
C ARG A 58 -1.15 -4.75 4.32
N SER A 59 -2.47 -4.72 4.27
CA SER A 59 -3.31 -5.86 4.68
C SER A 59 -3.09 -7.06 3.78
N LEU A 60 -2.97 -6.87 2.46
CA LEU A 60 -2.70 -7.94 1.51
C LEU A 60 -1.34 -8.59 1.78
N PHE A 61 -0.30 -7.81 2.02
CA PHE A 61 1.04 -8.33 2.32
C PHE A 61 1.08 -9.08 3.64
N LEU A 62 0.46 -8.56 4.72
CA LEU A 62 0.37 -9.26 5.99
C LEU A 62 -0.38 -10.59 5.85
N TYR A 63 -1.50 -10.58 5.14
CA TYR A 63 -2.27 -11.79 4.88
C TYR A 63 -1.48 -12.82 4.09
N ALA A 64 -0.79 -12.39 3.02
CA ALA A 64 0.00 -13.28 2.19
C ALA A 64 1.23 -13.85 2.93
N LEU A 65 1.88 -13.06 3.81
CA LEU A 65 2.97 -13.51 4.66
C LEU A 65 2.51 -14.57 5.68
N THR A 66 1.38 -14.33 6.36
CA THR A 66 0.87 -15.25 7.38
C THR A 66 0.33 -16.54 6.79
N ASN A 67 -0.13 -16.53 5.54
CA ASN A 67 -0.56 -17.73 4.83
C ASN A 67 0.57 -18.45 4.06
N GLY A 68 1.82 -17.95 4.15
CA GLY A 68 2.97 -18.57 3.51
C GLY A 68 3.00 -18.42 1.99
N TRP A 69 2.24 -17.48 1.43
CA TRP A 69 2.19 -17.22 -0.03
C TRP A 69 3.38 -16.41 -0.50
N LEU A 70 3.90 -15.51 0.34
CA LEU A 70 5.13 -14.78 0.07
C LEU A 70 6.34 -15.55 0.59
N ARG A 71 7.39 -15.56 -0.22
CA ARG A 71 8.66 -16.23 0.10
C ARG A 71 9.83 -15.31 -0.23
N GLU A 72 10.88 -15.42 0.55
CA GLU A 72 12.12 -14.66 0.32
C GLU A 72 12.62 -14.85 -1.13
N GLY A 73 12.96 -13.76 -1.79
CA GLY A 73 13.47 -13.75 -3.15
C GLY A 73 12.48 -14.10 -4.27
N ARG A 74 11.23 -14.41 -3.96
CA ARG A 74 10.20 -14.66 -4.97
C ARG A 74 9.48 -13.36 -5.33
N PRO A 75 9.25 -13.11 -6.63
CA PRO A 75 8.53 -11.91 -7.05
C PRO A 75 7.04 -11.96 -6.65
N VAL A 76 6.53 -10.80 -6.31
CA VAL A 76 5.09 -10.55 -6.22
C VAL A 76 4.64 -10.04 -7.58
N ILE A 77 3.59 -10.63 -8.12
CA ILE A 77 3.01 -10.24 -9.42
C ILE A 77 1.57 -9.82 -9.17
N GLU A 78 1.23 -8.62 -9.59
CA GLU A 78 -0.11 -8.05 -9.41
C GLU A 78 -0.61 -7.37 -10.67
N ALA A 79 -1.86 -7.62 -11.02
CA ALA A 79 -2.54 -6.96 -12.14
C ALA A 79 -3.21 -5.67 -11.66
N SER A 80 -2.48 -4.58 -11.67
CA SER A 80 -2.97 -3.27 -11.23
C SER A 80 -2.20 -2.14 -11.90
N SER A 81 -2.89 -1.06 -12.23
CA SER A 81 -2.31 0.08 -12.93
C SER A 81 -2.20 1.36 -12.10
N GLY A 82 -2.91 1.46 -11.00
CA GLY A 82 -3.02 2.72 -10.27
C GLY A 82 -2.33 2.70 -8.91
N SER A 83 -2.93 3.41 -7.96
CA SER A 83 -2.43 3.58 -6.60
C SER A 83 -2.21 2.25 -5.86
N THR A 84 -2.93 1.19 -6.23
CA THR A 84 -2.73 -0.15 -5.67
C THR A 84 -1.35 -0.68 -6.03
N ALA A 85 -0.98 -0.66 -7.32
CA ALA A 85 0.35 -1.10 -7.75
C ALA A 85 1.48 -0.29 -7.08
N VAL A 86 1.30 1.02 -6.93
CA VAL A 86 2.26 1.88 -6.22
C VAL A 86 2.42 1.46 -4.76
N SER A 87 1.30 1.20 -4.08
CA SER A 87 1.32 0.82 -2.67
C SER A 87 1.90 -0.59 -2.46
N GLU A 88 1.59 -1.53 -3.35
CA GLU A 88 2.15 -2.89 -3.29
C GLU A 88 3.65 -2.92 -3.62
N ALA A 89 4.09 -2.14 -4.60
CA ALA A 89 5.51 -1.96 -4.90
C ALA A 89 6.29 -1.43 -3.68
N TYR A 90 5.70 -0.46 -2.97
CA TYR A 90 6.27 0.05 -1.72
C TYR A 90 6.48 -1.06 -0.67
N PHE A 91 5.46 -1.89 -0.42
CA PHE A 91 5.57 -2.97 0.57
C PHE A 91 6.51 -4.09 0.10
N ALA A 92 6.51 -4.42 -1.19
CA ALA A 92 7.45 -5.37 -1.76
C ALA A 92 8.90 -4.91 -1.53
N ARG A 93 9.21 -3.66 -1.84
CA ARG A 93 10.51 -3.03 -1.56
C ARG A 93 10.84 -3.04 -0.07
N LEU A 94 9.88 -2.70 0.79
CA LEU A 94 10.07 -2.66 2.24
C LEU A 94 10.52 -4.00 2.81
N ILE A 95 9.98 -5.11 2.30
CA ILE A 95 10.33 -6.47 2.75
C ILE A 95 11.42 -7.14 1.90
N GLY A 96 11.87 -6.48 0.84
CA GLY A 96 12.99 -6.95 0.00
C GLY A 96 12.62 -8.06 -0.99
N VAL A 97 11.42 -8.01 -1.59
CA VAL A 97 11.03 -8.92 -2.67
C VAL A 97 10.84 -8.16 -3.98
N PRO A 98 11.15 -8.76 -5.15
CA PRO A 98 10.86 -8.16 -6.44
C PRO A 98 9.34 -7.96 -6.63
N PHE A 99 8.96 -6.88 -7.32
CA PHE A 99 7.56 -6.60 -7.66
C PHE A 99 7.39 -6.44 -9.17
N ILE A 100 6.37 -7.07 -9.73
CA ILE A 100 6.03 -7.00 -11.14
C ILE A 100 4.57 -6.56 -11.26
N ALA A 101 4.36 -5.32 -11.71
CA ALA A 101 3.03 -4.82 -12.03
C ALA A 101 2.67 -5.19 -13.47
N VAL A 102 1.56 -5.89 -13.64
CA VAL A 102 0.96 -6.14 -14.97
C VAL A 102 -0.07 -5.06 -15.22
N MET A 103 0.14 -4.27 -16.26
CA MET A 103 -0.69 -3.11 -16.59
C MET A 103 -1.27 -3.25 -18.00
N THR A 104 -2.42 -2.62 -18.25
CA THR A 104 -2.94 -2.51 -19.61
C THR A 104 -2.09 -1.57 -20.44
N ALA A 105 -2.05 -1.76 -21.75
CA ALA A 105 -1.32 -0.86 -22.67
C ALA A 105 -1.86 0.57 -22.65
N SER A 106 -3.10 0.77 -22.18
CA SER A 106 -3.74 2.08 -22.03
C SER A 106 -3.39 2.80 -20.72
N THR A 107 -2.62 2.18 -19.82
CA THR A 107 -2.19 2.81 -18.57
C THR A 107 -1.36 4.06 -18.86
N SER A 108 -1.67 5.17 -18.18
CA SER A 108 -0.96 6.42 -18.40
C SER A 108 0.54 6.30 -18.04
N PRO A 109 1.41 6.99 -18.79
CA PRO A 109 2.85 6.99 -18.49
C PRO A 109 3.17 7.45 -17.05
N GLY A 110 2.39 8.37 -16.49
CA GLY A 110 2.58 8.87 -15.13
C GLY A 110 2.29 7.81 -14.07
N GLU A 111 1.28 6.97 -14.26
CA GLU A 111 0.96 5.85 -13.35
C GLU A 111 2.03 4.76 -13.40
N ALA A 112 2.47 4.41 -14.60
CA ALA A 112 3.54 3.44 -14.79
C ALA A 112 4.86 3.92 -14.15
N THR A 113 5.20 5.20 -14.28
CA THR A 113 6.39 5.80 -13.66
C THR A 113 6.31 5.76 -12.14
N ARG A 114 5.15 6.12 -11.54
CA ARG A 114 4.97 6.08 -10.08
C ARG A 114 5.13 4.67 -9.52
N ALA A 115 4.53 3.68 -10.15
CA ALA A 115 4.68 2.28 -9.74
C ALA A 115 6.14 1.82 -9.79
N ARG A 116 6.87 2.19 -10.85
CA ARG A 116 8.28 1.86 -11.01
C ARG A 116 9.17 2.53 -9.97
N SER A 117 8.89 3.79 -9.61
CA SER A 117 9.67 4.53 -8.61
C SER A 117 9.42 4.03 -7.18
N ALA A 118 8.28 3.38 -6.92
CA ALA A 118 7.94 2.81 -5.62
C ALA A 118 8.56 1.41 -5.41
N ALA A 119 8.86 0.70 -6.51
CA ALA A 119 9.49 -0.62 -6.47
C ALA A 119 11.01 -0.52 -6.28
#